data_3cf938adb0259b0e77a70871917c53f3
#
_entry.id   3cf938adb0259b0e77a70871917c53f3
#
_cell.length_a   1.000
_cell.length_b   1.000
_cell.length_c   1.000
_cell.angle_alpha   90.00
_cell.angle_beta   90.00
_cell.angle_gamma   90.00
#
_symmetry.space_group_name_H-M   'P 1'
#
loop_
_entity.id
_entity.type
_entity.pdbx_description
1 polymer ?
#
loop_
_entity_poly.entity_id
_entity_poly.type
_entity_poly.pdbx_seq_one_letter_code
_entity_poly.pdbx_strand_id
1 'polypeptide(L)'
;PGAEYGPAKRVPLENFAAAAGEIGNRTGCGWILFGGMGDIETARMIEAQVKSGQSTVLNLAGRTTLRELCASLKCCDVLLTNDTGPMHVAAALGVPVVVPFGSTSPELTGPGLPGDPRHRLLSADVACAPCFRRECPIDFRCMTRIRVEAVVEAVLEAGVRPGGM
;
A
#
# COMPACT_ATOMS: atom_id res chain seq x y z
N PRO A 1 0.63 5.39 2.76
CA PRO A 1 2.07 5.22 2.39
C PRO A 1 2.99 5.18 3.60
N GLY A 2 2.53 5.66 4.76
CA GLY A 2 3.34 5.68 5.98
C GLY A 2 3.63 4.31 6.57
N ALA A 3 4.58 4.26 7.50
CA ALA A 3 4.81 3.15 8.40
C ALA A 3 5.40 3.70 9.70
N GLU A 4 4.62 3.67 10.77
CA GLU A 4 5.02 4.17 12.10
C GLU A 4 6.19 3.39 12.68
N TYR A 5 6.26 2.09 12.38
CA TYR A 5 7.36 1.22 12.83
C TYR A 5 8.73 1.75 12.41
N GLY A 6 8.86 2.27 11.17
CA GLY A 6 10.11 2.83 10.68
C GLY A 6 10.27 2.74 9.15
N PRO A 7 11.32 3.38 8.60
CA PRO A 7 11.55 3.45 7.16
C PRO A 7 11.79 2.09 6.50
N ALA A 8 12.25 1.07 7.25
CA ALA A 8 12.50 -0.28 6.71
C ALA A 8 11.23 -1.03 6.27
N LYS A 9 10.03 -0.51 6.58
CA LYS A 9 8.74 -1.03 6.11
C LYS A 9 8.11 -0.17 5.01
N ARG A 10 8.76 0.90 4.56
CA ARG A 10 8.20 1.82 3.58
C ARG A 10 8.63 1.44 2.18
N VAL A 11 7.67 1.25 1.30
CA VAL A 11 7.92 1.24 -0.14
C VAL A 11 8.42 2.62 -0.56
N PRO A 12 9.43 2.73 -1.43
CA PRO A 12 9.84 4.01 -2.00
C PRO A 12 8.65 4.76 -2.58
N LEU A 13 8.60 6.08 -2.33
CA LEU A 13 7.48 6.92 -2.74
C LEU A 13 7.24 6.86 -4.24
N GLU A 14 8.31 6.89 -5.01
CA GLU A 14 8.30 6.80 -6.47
C GLU A 14 7.68 5.48 -6.95
N ASN A 15 7.91 4.37 -6.26
CA ASN A 15 7.32 3.08 -6.61
C ASN A 15 5.81 3.04 -6.32
N PHE A 16 5.36 3.66 -5.21
CA PHE A 16 3.93 3.82 -4.95
C PHE A 16 3.25 4.66 -6.02
N ALA A 17 3.86 5.79 -6.37
CA ALA A 17 3.28 6.69 -7.35
C ALA A 17 3.28 6.08 -8.76
N ALA A 18 4.35 5.37 -9.14
CA ALA A 18 4.43 4.67 -10.42
C ALA A 18 3.37 3.55 -10.51
N ALA A 19 3.23 2.74 -9.46
CA ALA A 19 2.20 1.70 -9.42
C ALA A 19 0.80 2.30 -9.51
N ALA A 20 0.52 3.36 -8.74
CA ALA A 20 -0.77 4.03 -8.76
C ALA A 20 -1.10 4.64 -10.13
N GLY A 21 -0.13 5.26 -10.79
CA GLY A 21 -0.28 5.80 -12.14
C GLY A 21 -0.60 4.71 -13.16
N GLU A 22 0.15 3.61 -13.14
CA GLU A 22 -0.06 2.50 -14.07
C GLU A 22 -1.43 1.82 -13.85
N ILE A 23 -1.81 1.55 -12.60
CA ILE A 23 -3.12 0.99 -12.25
C ILE A 23 -4.23 1.93 -12.74
N GLY A 24 -4.11 3.24 -12.47
CA GLY A 24 -5.08 4.23 -12.92
C GLY A 24 -5.22 4.28 -14.44
N ASN A 25 -4.11 4.22 -15.18
CA ASN A 25 -4.12 4.18 -16.64
C ASN A 25 -4.79 2.93 -17.20
N ARG A 26 -4.63 1.78 -16.54
CA ARG A 26 -5.19 0.50 -16.99
C ARG A 26 -6.66 0.32 -16.61
N THR A 27 -7.12 0.93 -15.53
CA THR A 27 -8.46 0.66 -14.97
C THR A 27 -9.38 1.88 -14.94
N GLY A 28 -8.84 3.09 -15.01
CA GLY A 28 -9.60 4.33 -14.79
C GLY A 28 -10.04 4.53 -13.33
N CYS A 29 -9.50 3.77 -12.37
CA CYS A 29 -9.90 3.88 -10.96
C CYS A 29 -9.50 5.23 -10.34
N GLY A 30 -10.26 5.65 -9.34
CA GLY A 30 -9.88 6.74 -8.44
C GLY A 30 -9.04 6.26 -7.27
N TRP A 31 -8.25 7.16 -6.69
CA TRP A 31 -7.41 6.89 -5.54
C TRP A 31 -7.87 7.64 -4.30
N ILE A 32 -7.85 6.96 -3.14
CA ILE A 32 -7.97 7.61 -1.84
C ILE A 32 -6.65 7.41 -1.10
N LEU A 33 -6.00 8.50 -0.72
CA LEU A 33 -4.77 8.47 0.06
C LEU A 33 -5.09 8.62 1.54
N PHE A 34 -4.76 7.61 2.33
CA PHE A 34 -4.86 7.61 3.79
C PHE A 34 -3.49 7.79 4.43
N GLY A 35 -3.45 8.37 5.61
CA GLY A 35 -2.25 8.54 6.41
C GLY A 35 -2.53 9.28 7.70
N GLY A 36 -1.63 9.17 8.68
CA GLY A 36 -1.64 9.99 9.88
C GLY A 36 -1.12 11.40 9.62
N MET A 37 -1.02 12.20 10.69
CA MET A 37 -0.48 13.56 10.62
C MET A 37 0.96 13.59 10.06
N GLY A 38 1.78 12.59 10.39
CA GLY A 38 3.16 12.47 9.91
C GLY A 38 3.28 12.08 8.43
N ASP A 39 2.18 11.68 7.78
CA ASP A 39 2.18 11.21 6.39
C ASP A 39 1.68 12.28 5.41
N ILE A 40 1.27 13.45 5.88
CA ILE A 40 0.64 14.50 5.05
C ILE A 40 1.53 14.89 3.88
N GLU A 41 2.82 15.13 4.14
CA GLU A 41 3.75 15.55 3.08
C GLU A 41 4.00 14.43 2.07
N THR A 42 4.23 13.21 2.54
CA THR A 42 4.37 12.03 1.68
C THR A 42 3.13 11.82 0.81
N ALA A 43 1.95 11.97 1.39
CA ALA A 43 0.69 11.84 0.65
C ALA A 43 0.52 12.94 -0.41
N ARG A 44 0.94 14.20 -0.12
CA ARG A 44 0.95 15.29 -1.10
C ARG A 44 1.88 15.01 -2.28
N MET A 45 3.06 14.47 -2.01
CA MET A 45 4.01 14.13 -3.07
C MET A 45 3.46 13.01 -3.97
N ILE A 46 2.84 11.97 -3.40
CA ILE A 46 2.17 10.91 -4.18
C ILE A 46 1.01 11.50 -4.99
N GLU A 47 0.16 12.33 -4.35
CA GLU A 47 -0.96 12.99 -5.02
C GLU A 47 -0.51 13.78 -6.25
N ALA A 48 0.55 14.57 -6.13
CA ALA A 48 1.09 15.36 -7.23
C ALA A 48 1.56 14.48 -8.40
N GLN A 49 2.22 13.36 -8.11
CA GLN A 49 2.70 12.42 -9.14
C GLN A 49 1.54 11.66 -9.81
N VAL A 50 0.56 11.20 -9.05
CA VAL A 50 -0.59 10.45 -9.58
C VAL A 50 -1.52 11.37 -10.39
N LYS A 51 -1.72 12.61 -9.96
CA LYS A 51 -2.52 13.62 -10.69
C LYS A 51 -1.89 14.08 -12.00
N SER A 52 -0.60 13.88 -12.20
CA SER A 52 0.03 14.14 -13.51
C SER A 52 -0.47 13.18 -14.60
N GLY A 53 -1.06 12.03 -14.22
CA GLY A 53 -1.86 11.16 -15.06
C GLY A 53 -3.35 11.57 -15.08
N GLN A 54 -4.21 10.69 -15.56
CA GLN A 54 -5.66 10.95 -15.68
C GLN A 54 -6.48 10.47 -14.45
N SER A 55 -5.81 10.02 -13.38
CA SER A 55 -6.49 9.46 -12.22
C SER A 55 -7.04 10.53 -11.27
N THR A 56 -8.27 10.33 -10.78
CA THR A 56 -8.82 11.13 -9.70
C THR A 56 -8.18 10.75 -8.37
N VAL A 57 -7.75 11.73 -7.56
CA VAL A 57 -7.13 11.49 -6.26
C VAL A 57 -7.83 12.30 -5.17
N LEU A 58 -8.31 11.61 -4.14
CA LEU A 58 -8.81 12.19 -2.90
C LEU A 58 -7.78 11.99 -1.78
N ASN A 59 -7.16 13.07 -1.31
CA ASN A 59 -6.18 13.01 -0.23
C ASN A 59 -6.83 13.27 1.13
N LEU A 60 -6.87 12.23 1.97
CA LEU A 60 -7.44 12.23 3.32
C LEU A 60 -6.35 12.09 4.41
N ALA A 61 -5.06 12.18 4.07
CA ALA A 61 -3.98 12.07 5.05
C ALA A 61 -4.08 13.16 6.12
N GLY A 62 -4.04 12.76 7.39
CA GLY A 62 -4.21 13.64 8.55
C GLY A 62 -5.64 14.17 8.75
N ARG A 63 -6.62 13.68 8.01
CA ARG A 63 -7.99 14.23 7.97
C ARG A 63 -9.07 13.23 8.39
N THR A 64 -8.71 12.04 8.82
CA THR A 64 -9.67 11.01 9.22
C THR A 64 -9.44 10.57 10.66
N THR A 65 -10.53 10.40 11.39
CA THR A 65 -10.59 9.59 12.61
C THR A 65 -10.51 8.10 12.24
N LEU A 66 -10.28 7.24 13.23
CA LEU A 66 -10.28 5.77 12.99
C LEU A 66 -11.63 5.28 12.43
N ARG A 67 -12.76 5.84 12.91
CA ARG A 67 -14.09 5.49 12.42
C ARG A 67 -14.29 5.88 10.96
N GLU A 68 -13.86 7.07 10.57
CA GLU A 68 -13.92 7.55 9.19
C GLU A 68 -12.99 6.75 8.28
N LEU A 69 -11.80 6.39 8.77
CA LEU A 69 -10.91 5.47 8.04
C LEU A 69 -11.60 4.13 7.76
N CYS A 70 -12.22 3.51 8.78
CA CYS A 70 -12.95 2.25 8.61
C CYS A 70 -14.10 2.39 7.60
N ALA A 71 -14.88 3.46 7.67
CA ALA A 71 -15.97 3.72 6.75
C ALA A 71 -15.48 3.91 5.31
N SER A 72 -14.42 4.69 5.14
CA SER A 72 -13.83 4.95 3.82
C SER A 72 -13.17 3.71 3.22
N LEU A 73 -12.50 2.88 4.03
CA LEU A 73 -11.93 1.60 3.57
C LEU A 73 -13.00 0.66 3.00
N LYS A 74 -14.19 0.62 3.60
CA LYS A 74 -15.32 -0.18 3.09
C LYS A 74 -15.82 0.25 1.71
N CYS A 75 -15.50 1.47 1.29
CA CYS A 75 -15.82 1.97 -0.05
C CYS A 75 -14.72 1.67 -1.09
N CYS A 76 -13.60 1.10 -0.66
CA CYS A 76 -12.49 0.76 -1.55
C CYS A 76 -12.60 -0.68 -2.04
N ASP A 77 -12.23 -0.92 -3.29
CA ASP A 77 -12.13 -2.27 -3.84
C ASP A 77 -10.90 -3.01 -3.32
N VAL A 78 -9.78 -2.30 -3.18
CA VAL A 78 -8.48 -2.82 -2.74
C VAL A 78 -7.74 -1.76 -1.93
N LEU A 79 -7.02 -2.17 -0.88
CA LEU A 79 -6.06 -1.33 -0.18
C LEU A 79 -4.63 -1.72 -0.55
N LEU A 80 -3.89 -0.83 -1.20
CA LEU A 80 -2.44 -0.94 -1.35
C LEU A 80 -1.75 -0.21 -0.19
N THR A 81 -0.97 -0.90 0.61
CA THR A 81 -0.38 -0.34 1.84
C THR A 81 0.93 -1.01 2.22
N ASN A 82 1.70 -0.38 3.09
CA ASN A 82 2.79 -1.03 3.80
C ASN A 82 2.25 -1.95 4.93
N ASP A 83 3.13 -2.77 5.54
CA ASP A 83 2.82 -3.54 6.75
C ASP A 83 2.57 -2.60 7.95
N THR A 84 1.30 -2.20 8.14
CA THR A 84 0.85 -1.18 9.11
C THR A 84 -0.55 -1.50 9.65
N GLY A 85 -0.98 -0.77 10.69
CA GLY A 85 -2.31 -0.93 11.28
C GLY A 85 -3.48 -0.93 10.28
N PRO A 86 -3.55 0.01 9.34
CA PRO A 86 -4.59 0.04 8.31
C PRO A 86 -4.73 -1.24 7.49
N MET A 87 -3.66 -1.99 7.26
CA MET A 87 -3.68 -3.31 6.63
C MET A 87 -4.60 -4.29 7.37
N HIS A 88 -4.43 -4.38 8.70
CA HIS A 88 -5.25 -5.26 9.53
C HIS A 88 -6.70 -4.80 9.61
N VAL A 89 -6.92 -3.48 9.67
CA VAL A 89 -8.28 -2.91 9.66
C VAL A 89 -9.00 -3.24 8.36
N ALA A 90 -8.36 -3.06 7.20
CA ALA A 90 -8.93 -3.38 5.91
C ALA A 90 -9.28 -4.88 5.80
N ALA A 91 -8.35 -5.75 6.20
CA ALA A 91 -8.57 -7.20 6.20
C ALA A 91 -9.76 -7.60 7.10
N ALA A 92 -9.86 -7.03 8.30
CA ALA A 92 -10.98 -7.28 9.22
C ALA A 92 -12.32 -6.78 8.66
N LEU A 93 -12.32 -5.75 7.82
CA LEU A 93 -13.49 -5.23 7.11
C LEU A 93 -13.83 -6.01 5.84
N GLY A 94 -13.05 -7.03 5.48
CA GLY A 94 -13.23 -7.84 4.27
C GLY A 94 -12.72 -7.18 3.00
N VAL A 95 -11.96 -6.08 3.11
CA VAL A 95 -11.34 -5.40 1.97
C VAL A 95 -10.05 -6.12 1.59
N PRO A 96 -9.85 -6.53 0.33
CA PRO A 96 -8.60 -7.09 -0.16
C PRO A 96 -7.43 -6.13 0.09
N VAL A 97 -6.28 -6.66 0.49
CA VAL A 97 -5.08 -5.86 0.68
C VAL A 97 -3.92 -6.36 -0.17
N VAL A 98 -3.14 -5.43 -0.69
CA VAL A 98 -1.87 -5.68 -1.36
C VAL A 98 -0.77 -5.04 -0.53
N VAL A 99 0.18 -5.84 -0.07
CA VAL A 99 1.19 -5.40 0.89
C VAL A 99 2.58 -5.85 0.47
N PRO A 100 3.45 -4.93 0.08
CA PRO A 100 4.88 -5.16 -0.02
C PRO A 100 5.50 -5.31 1.38
N PHE A 101 6.13 -6.46 1.65
CA PHE A 101 6.85 -6.78 2.87
C PHE A 101 8.36 -6.63 2.68
N GLY A 102 8.99 -5.89 3.57
CA GLY A 102 10.44 -5.69 3.56
C GLY A 102 11.13 -6.33 4.76
N SER A 103 11.27 -5.56 5.84
CA SER A 103 11.98 -6.02 7.04
C SER A 103 11.21 -7.01 7.91
N THR A 104 9.93 -7.23 7.67
CA THR A 104 9.04 -8.11 8.44
C THR A 104 8.60 -9.33 7.65
N SER A 105 8.02 -10.31 8.33
CA SER A 105 7.55 -11.57 7.75
C SER A 105 6.06 -11.53 7.48
N PRO A 106 5.61 -11.80 6.24
CA PRO A 106 4.19 -11.95 5.92
C PRO A 106 3.47 -12.99 6.79
N GLU A 107 4.16 -14.08 7.14
CA GLU A 107 3.61 -15.16 7.95
C GLU A 107 3.33 -14.74 9.40
N LEU A 108 4.14 -13.81 9.95
CA LEU A 108 4.05 -13.37 11.34
C LEU A 108 3.24 -12.08 11.51
N THR A 109 3.29 -11.20 10.55
CA THR A 109 2.64 -9.87 10.65
C THR A 109 1.65 -9.60 9.53
N GLY A 110 1.34 -10.59 8.70
CA GLY A 110 0.39 -10.45 7.61
C GLY A 110 -1.06 -10.24 8.07
N PRO A 111 -1.92 -9.75 7.17
CA PRO A 111 -3.32 -9.48 7.46
C PRO A 111 -4.18 -10.74 7.46
N GLY A 112 -5.21 -10.75 8.30
CA GLY A 112 -6.21 -11.81 8.30
C GLY A 112 -5.66 -13.17 8.75
N LEU A 113 -6.22 -14.24 8.18
CA LEU A 113 -5.73 -15.61 8.40
C LEU A 113 -4.60 -15.93 7.43
N PRO A 114 -3.60 -16.72 7.85
CA PRO A 114 -2.54 -17.16 6.94
C PRO A 114 -3.12 -17.87 5.71
N GLY A 115 -2.66 -17.46 4.52
CA GLY A 115 -3.09 -18.06 3.26
C GLY A 115 -4.45 -17.58 2.74
N ASP A 116 -5.04 -16.54 3.32
CA ASP A 116 -6.27 -15.95 2.79
C ASP A 116 -6.06 -15.44 1.33
N PRO A 117 -6.73 -16.05 0.33
CA PRO A 117 -6.48 -15.74 -1.08
C PRO A 117 -6.94 -14.35 -1.51
N ARG A 118 -7.67 -13.63 -0.65
CA ARG A 118 -8.08 -12.24 -0.93
C ARG A 118 -6.92 -11.26 -0.84
N HIS A 119 -5.86 -11.61 -0.09
CA HIS A 119 -4.73 -10.73 0.15
C HIS A 119 -3.54 -11.11 -0.71
N ARG A 120 -2.80 -10.12 -1.17
CA ARG A 120 -1.57 -10.28 -1.96
C ARG A 120 -0.39 -9.74 -1.16
N LEU A 121 0.47 -10.63 -0.71
CA LEU A 121 1.63 -10.31 0.10
C LEU A 121 2.88 -10.47 -0.77
N LEU A 122 3.57 -9.38 -1.02
CA LEU A 122 4.73 -9.34 -1.91
C LEU A 122 6.01 -9.23 -1.09
N SER A 123 6.99 -10.02 -1.39
CA SER A 123 8.33 -9.93 -0.80
C SER A 123 9.40 -10.18 -1.84
N ALA A 124 10.54 -9.53 -1.69
CA ALA A 124 11.70 -9.81 -2.52
C ALA A 124 12.52 -10.95 -1.91
N ASP A 125 13.01 -11.85 -2.75
CA ASP A 125 13.95 -12.89 -2.32
C ASP A 125 15.32 -12.25 -2.06
N VAL A 126 15.60 -11.96 -0.79
CA VAL A 126 16.84 -11.38 -0.32
C VAL A 126 17.26 -12.02 1.01
N ALA A 127 18.51 -12.41 1.11
CA ALA A 127 19.04 -13.14 2.27
C ALA A 127 18.94 -12.37 3.62
N CYS A 128 18.75 -11.05 3.59
CA CYS A 128 18.66 -10.22 4.79
C CYS A 128 17.22 -10.01 5.29
N ALA A 129 16.20 -10.54 4.63
CA ALA A 129 14.80 -10.45 5.06
C ALA A 129 14.26 -11.83 5.46
N PRO A 130 13.41 -11.88 6.51
CA PRO A 130 13.02 -10.79 7.40
C PRO A 130 14.08 -10.48 8.46
N CYS A 131 14.40 -9.23 8.71
CA CYS A 131 15.38 -8.81 9.71
C CYS A 131 14.77 -8.10 10.94
N PHE A 132 13.50 -7.71 10.87
CA PHE A 132 12.73 -7.01 11.90
C PHE A 132 13.36 -5.71 12.38
N ARG A 133 14.21 -5.07 11.55
CA ARG A 133 14.82 -3.79 11.88
C ARG A 133 13.91 -2.64 11.50
N ARG A 134 13.92 -1.56 12.30
CA ARG A 134 13.22 -0.31 12.01
C ARG A 134 13.92 0.51 10.93
N GLU A 135 15.24 0.44 10.92
CA GLU A 135 16.12 1.12 9.98
C GLU A 135 16.99 0.09 9.27
N CYS A 136 17.18 0.29 7.98
CA CYS A 136 18.03 -0.59 7.20
C CYS A 136 19.48 -0.10 7.23
N PRO A 137 20.46 -0.93 7.66
CA PRO A 137 21.87 -0.54 7.65
C PRO A 137 22.54 -0.71 6.28
N ILE A 138 21.79 -1.17 5.26
CA ILE A 138 22.34 -1.48 3.93
C ILE A 138 21.73 -0.53 2.90
N ASP A 139 20.71 -0.95 2.14
CA ASP A 139 20.18 -0.24 0.98
C ASP A 139 18.68 -0.47 0.74
N PHE A 140 17.95 -0.96 1.73
CA PHE A 140 16.51 -1.28 1.63
C PHE A 140 16.16 -2.25 0.50
N ARG A 141 17.09 -3.11 0.07
CA ARG A 141 16.91 -4.03 -1.08
C ARG A 141 15.68 -4.94 -0.96
N CYS A 142 15.23 -5.26 0.25
CA CYS A 142 13.98 -5.99 0.49
C CYS A 142 12.74 -5.23 0.02
N MET A 143 12.78 -3.90 -0.04
CA MET A 143 11.71 -3.06 -0.58
C MET A 143 11.99 -2.62 -2.02
N THR A 144 13.22 -2.20 -2.33
CA THR A 144 13.57 -1.67 -3.65
C THR A 144 13.58 -2.73 -4.76
N ARG A 145 13.73 -4.02 -4.41
CA ARG A 145 13.66 -5.13 -5.38
C ARG A 145 12.23 -5.64 -5.63
N ILE A 146 11.23 -5.19 -4.87
CA ILE A 146 9.84 -5.45 -5.23
C ILE A 146 9.52 -4.57 -6.44
N ARG A 147 9.33 -5.20 -7.60
CA ARG A 147 9.11 -4.50 -8.86
C ARG A 147 7.73 -3.84 -8.88
N VAL A 148 7.66 -2.67 -9.47
CA VAL A 148 6.40 -1.91 -9.63
C VAL A 148 5.36 -2.76 -10.37
N GLU A 149 5.76 -3.48 -11.42
CA GLU A 149 4.88 -4.35 -12.20
C GLU A 149 4.24 -5.44 -11.33
N ALA A 150 5.01 -6.03 -10.40
CA ALA A 150 4.47 -7.04 -9.47
C ALA A 150 3.40 -6.44 -8.53
N VAL A 151 3.58 -5.19 -8.10
CA VAL A 151 2.58 -4.48 -7.30
C VAL A 151 1.33 -4.18 -8.13
N VAL A 152 1.51 -3.73 -9.37
CA VAL A 152 0.40 -3.47 -10.31
C VAL A 152 -0.43 -4.73 -10.53
N GLU A 153 0.21 -5.84 -10.93
CA GLU A 153 -0.52 -7.10 -11.19
C GLU A 153 -1.23 -7.60 -9.94
N ALA A 154 -0.58 -7.54 -8.77
CA ALA A 154 -1.21 -7.94 -7.51
C ALA A 154 -2.47 -7.13 -7.18
N VAL A 155 -2.47 -5.82 -7.46
CA VAL A 155 -3.65 -4.96 -7.24
C VAL A 155 -4.76 -5.29 -8.24
N LEU A 156 -4.43 -5.53 -9.51
CA LEU A 156 -5.41 -5.93 -10.52
C LEU A 156 -6.05 -7.28 -10.20
N GLU A 157 -5.24 -8.26 -9.78
CA GLU A 157 -5.71 -9.58 -9.35
C GLU A 157 -6.55 -9.53 -8.09
N ALA A 158 -6.30 -8.57 -7.18
CA ALA A 158 -7.10 -8.38 -5.98
C ALA A 158 -8.51 -7.83 -6.26
N GLY A 159 -8.81 -7.44 -7.50
CA GLY A 159 -10.16 -7.14 -7.96
C GLY A 159 -10.51 -5.65 -8.03
N VAL A 160 -9.57 -4.80 -8.40
CA VAL A 160 -9.90 -3.42 -8.76
C VAL A 160 -10.93 -3.40 -9.88
N ARG A 161 -12.07 -2.77 -9.63
CA ARG A 161 -13.11 -2.60 -10.64
C ARG A 161 -12.72 -1.44 -11.57
N PRO A 162 -12.96 -1.58 -12.90
CA PRO A 162 -12.83 -0.45 -13.81
C PRO A 162 -13.66 0.72 -13.30
N GLY A 163 -13.11 1.92 -13.33
CA GLY A 163 -13.82 3.14 -12.96
C GLY A 163 -15.04 3.27 -13.86
N GLY A 164 -16.24 3.29 -13.28
CA GLY A 164 -17.46 3.54 -14.03
C GLY A 164 -17.43 4.95 -14.62
N MET A 165 -17.65 5.07 -15.92
CA MET A 165 -18.01 6.33 -16.55
C MET A 165 -19.39 6.76 -16.05
#